data_900548250d9c5e7e3d40bc88bda1e46f
#
_entry.id   900548250d9c5e7e3d40bc88bda1e46f
#
_cell.length_a   1.000
_cell.length_b   1.000
_cell.length_c   1.000
_cell.angle_alpha   90.00
_cell.angle_beta   90.00
_cell.angle_gamma   90.00
#
_symmetry.space_group_name_H-M   'P 1'
#
loop_
_entity.id
_entity.type
_entity.pdbx_description
1 polymer ?
#
loop_
_entity_poly.entity_id
_entity_poly.type
_entity_poly.pdbx_seq_one_letter_code
_entity_poly.pdbx_strand_id
1 'polypeptide(L)'
;EPAGALGAAVRGRRSKSWAMAYCGMAAALSVAVMLMGAVFPIAMFIAPAVASFLIATVCVECGRTMALTAYGAVSLLSLLFVPDKEVALTFVFLLGYYPLAKPCFEKIRPALLRAVCKLLLCNGAVLAMYGLVLLLVPAGSIAEELRTTALAVSLVTLAMGNVAFLLYDRALHNMLMLYHLVWQPKPVSYTHLTLPTKA
;
A
#
# COMPACT_ATOMS: atom_id res chain seq x y z
N GLU A 1 12.11 -28.62 6.06
CA GLU A 1 11.33 -27.60 5.26
C GLU A 1 9.89 -28.01 4.93
N PRO A 2 9.06 -28.45 5.88
CA PRO A 2 7.64 -28.70 5.57
C PRO A 2 6.73 -27.49 5.82
N ALA A 3 7.21 -26.43 6.44
CA ALA A 3 6.36 -25.26 6.79
C ALA A 3 5.92 -24.42 5.57
N GLY A 4 6.74 -24.39 4.50
CA GLY A 4 6.41 -23.68 3.26
C GLY A 4 5.31 -24.36 2.44
N ALA A 5 5.28 -25.69 2.45
CA ALA A 5 4.29 -26.47 1.70
C ALA A 5 2.90 -26.43 2.33
N LEU A 6 2.80 -26.39 3.68
CA LEU A 6 1.52 -26.27 4.38
C LEU A 6 0.85 -24.90 4.16
N GLY A 7 1.65 -23.82 4.16
CA GLY A 7 1.15 -22.47 3.84
C GLY A 7 0.64 -22.34 2.40
N ALA A 8 1.26 -23.05 1.45
CA ALA A 8 0.81 -23.10 0.08
C ALA A 8 -0.48 -23.94 -0.09
N ALA A 9 -0.63 -25.01 0.69
CA ALA A 9 -1.80 -25.90 0.63
C ALA A 9 -3.07 -25.25 1.21
N VAL A 10 -2.96 -24.40 2.22
CA VAL A 10 -4.09 -23.64 2.79
C VAL A 10 -4.56 -22.54 1.82
N ARG A 11 -3.65 -21.92 1.05
CA ARG A 11 -4.00 -20.98 -0.04
C ARG A 11 -4.73 -21.64 -1.22
N GLY A 12 -4.55 -22.92 -1.45
CA GLY A 12 -5.13 -23.64 -2.59
C GLY A 12 -6.64 -23.91 -2.50
N ARG A 13 -7.32 -23.51 -1.42
CA ARG A 13 -8.73 -23.88 -1.17
C ARG A 13 -9.75 -22.77 -1.27
N ARG A 14 -9.34 -21.52 -1.48
CA ARG A 14 -10.31 -20.44 -1.70
C ARG A 14 -10.72 -20.39 -3.17
N SER A 15 -12.03 -20.47 -3.44
CA SER A 15 -12.54 -20.46 -4.82
C SER A 15 -12.15 -19.16 -5.53
N LYS A 16 -11.94 -19.24 -6.85
CA LYS A 16 -11.67 -18.06 -7.68
C LYS A 16 -12.76 -16.99 -7.53
N SER A 17 -14.00 -17.40 -7.37
CA SER A 17 -15.15 -16.51 -7.14
C SER A 17 -15.02 -15.74 -5.83
N TRP A 18 -14.57 -16.40 -4.75
CA TRP A 18 -14.32 -15.74 -3.47
C TRP A 18 -13.22 -14.66 -3.59
N ALA A 19 -12.12 -14.98 -4.28
CA ALA A 19 -11.04 -14.04 -4.48
C ALA A 19 -11.48 -12.81 -5.30
N MET A 20 -12.29 -13.01 -6.34
CA MET A 20 -12.86 -11.92 -7.13
C MET A 20 -13.81 -11.05 -6.29
N ALA A 21 -14.70 -11.66 -5.49
CA ALA A 21 -15.60 -10.93 -4.62
C ALA A 21 -14.85 -10.10 -3.56
N TYR A 22 -13.82 -10.70 -2.94
CA TYR A 22 -12.98 -10.01 -1.96
C TYR A 22 -12.23 -8.82 -2.59
N CYS A 23 -11.64 -9.01 -3.78
CA CYS A 23 -11.00 -7.96 -4.55
C CYS A 23 -11.96 -6.81 -4.88
N GLY A 24 -13.18 -7.12 -5.33
CA GLY A 24 -14.20 -6.13 -5.66
C GLY A 24 -14.64 -5.32 -4.44
N MET A 25 -14.89 -5.98 -3.31
CA MET A 25 -15.23 -5.30 -2.05
C MET A 25 -14.11 -4.40 -1.55
N ALA A 26 -12.86 -4.89 -1.57
CA ALA A 26 -11.71 -4.11 -1.15
C ALA A 26 -11.49 -2.90 -2.06
N ALA A 27 -11.67 -3.05 -3.37
CA ALA A 27 -11.57 -1.97 -4.33
C ALA A 27 -12.65 -0.90 -4.13
N ALA A 28 -13.92 -1.33 -3.97
CA ALA A 28 -15.03 -0.42 -3.71
C ALA A 28 -14.83 0.37 -2.40
N LEU A 29 -14.40 -0.33 -1.33
CA LEU A 29 -14.13 0.31 -0.04
C LEU A 29 -12.95 1.28 -0.14
N SER A 30 -11.91 0.95 -0.90
CA SER A 30 -10.76 1.84 -1.15
C SER A 30 -11.20 3.15 -1.81
N VAL A 31 -12.03 3.07 -2.86
CA VAL A 31 -12.57 4.25 -3.55
C VAL A 31 -13.47 5.06 -2.61
N ALA A 32 -14.34 4.40 -1.83
CA ALA A 32 -15.21 5.08 -0.88
C ALA A 32 -14.41 5.85 0.20
N VAL A 33 -13.36 5.25 0.74
CA VAL A 33 -12.46 5.91 1.71
C VAL A 33 -11.76 7.11 1.07
N MET A 34 -11.31 7.00 -0.17
CA MET A 34 -10.68 8.12 -0.88
C MET A 34 -11.65 9.26 -1.17
N LEU A 35 -12.92 8.96 -1.51
CA LEU A 35 -13.96 9.96 -1.66
C LEU A 35 -14.24 10.70 -0.34
N MET A 36 -14.29 9.97 0.78
CA MET A 36 -14.42 10.60 2.11
C MET A 36 -13.19 11.47 2.44
N GLY A 37 -11.99 11.01 2.07
CA GLY A 37 -10.75 11.75 2.27
C GLY A 37 -10.69 13.07 1.51
N ALA A 38 -11.32 13.13 0.34
CA ALA A 38 -11.40 14.36 -0.45
C ALA A 38 -12.36 15.41 0.15
N VAL A 39 -13.30 15.00 1.02
CA VAL A 39 -14.24 15.92 1.69
C VAL A 39 -13.62 16.53 2.95
N PHE A 40 -12.77 15.78 3.65
CA PHE A 40 -12.18 16.22 4.92
C PHE A 40 -10.69 16.54 4.73
N PRO A 41 -10.25 17.81 4.88
CA PRO A 41 -8.84 18.20 4.65
C PRO A 41 -7.82 17.41 5.49
N ILE A 42 -8.18 17.04 6.73
CA ILE A 42 -7.32 16.25 7.61
C ILE A 42 -7.15 14.80 7.10
N ALA A 43 -8.17 14.28 6.43
CA ALA A 43 -8.17 12.91 5.90
C ALA A 43 -7.47 12.77 4.55
N MET A 44 -7.05 13.86 3.90
CA MET A 44 -6.43 13.92 2.59
C MET A 44 -5.22 12.96 2.45
N PHE A 45 -4.36 12.90 3.45
CA PHE A 45 -3.20 11.99 3.45
C PHE A 45 -3.51 10.61 4.06
N ILE A 46 -4.49 10.54 4.96
CA ILE A 46 -4.88 9.31 5.65
C ILE A 46 -5.66 8.40 4.69
N ALA A 47 -6.55 8.95 3.87
CA ALA A 47 -7.40 8.19 2.98
C ALA A 47 -6.62 7.34 1.95
N PRO A 48 -5.63 7.86 1.21
CA PRO A 48 -4.80 7.05 0.33
C PRO A 48 -4.00 5.96 1.09
N ALA A 49 -3.57 6.24 2.32
CA ALA A 49 -2.88 5.26 3.15
C ALA A 49 -3.80 4.10 3.55
N VAL A 50 -5.02 4.40 4.00
CA VAL A 50 -6.03 3.38 4.32
C VAL A 50 -6.42 2.57 3.08
N ALA A 51 -6.64 3.22 1.94
CA ALA A 51 -6.91 2.55 0.68
C ALA A 51 -5.77 1.59 0.29
N SER A 52 -4.51 1.98 0.50
CA SER A 52 -3.37 1.12 0.23
C SER A 52 -3.28 -0.09 1.18
N PHE A 53 -3.72 0.03 2.45
CA PHE A 53 -3.84 -1.11 3.35
C PHE A 53 -4.85 -2.14 2.85
N LEU A 54 -5.96 -1.70 2.28
CA LEU A 54 -6.92 -2.61 1.67
C LEU A 54 -6.31 -3.38 0.49
N ILE A 55 -5.51 -2.72 -0.35
CA ILE A 55 -4.75 -3.39 -1.41
C ILE A 55 -3.71 -4.36 -0.83
N ALA A 56 -3.07 -4.01 0.29
CA ALA A 56 -2.14 -4.91 0.99
C ALA A 56 -2.83 -6.18 1.48
N THR A 57 -4.06 -6.10 2.03
CA THR A 57 -4.82 -7.29 2.43
C THR A 57 -5.18 -8.16 1.24
N VAL A 58 -5.56 -7.56 0.10
CA VAL A 58 -5.78 -8.31 -1.15
C VAL A 58 -4.51 -9.04 -1.59
N CYS A 59 -3.34 -8.39 -1.45
CA CYS A 59 -2.05 -8.99 -1.80
C CYS A 59 -1.75 -10.23 -0.93
N VAL A 60 -2.07 -10.18 0.37
CA VAL A 60 -1.87 -11.29 1.30
C VAL A 60 -2.83 -12.44 1.02
N GLU A 61 -4.11 -12.15 0.80
CA GLU A 61 -5.18 -13.17 0.67
C GLU A 61 -5.28 -13.76 -0.74
N CYS A 62 -5.20 -12.92 -1.77
CA CYS A 62 -5.45 -13.31 -3.15
C CYS A 62 -4.17 -13.37 -4.01
N GLY A 63 -3.04 -12.88 -3.48
CA GLY A 63 -1.75 -12.85 -4.17
C GLY A 63 -1.53 -11.58 -5.00
N ARG A 64 -0.27 -11.45 -5.50
CA ARG A 64 0.21 -10.22 -6.15
C ARG A 64 -0.54 -9.86 -7.43
N THR A 65 -0.90 -10.84 -8.24
CA THR A 65 -1.59 -10.60 -9.53
C THR A 65 -2.96 -9.97 -9.29
N MET A 66 -3.75 -10.53 -8.36
CA MET A 66 -5.06 -9.98 -8.02
C MET A 66 -4.95 -8.61 -7.32
N ALA A 67 -3.94 -8.41 -6.50
CA ALA A 67 -3.68 -7.12 -5.89
C ALA A 67 -3.27 -6.04 -6.91
N LEU A 68 -2.52 -6.42 -7.96
CA LEU A 68 -2.17 -5.50 -9.04
C LEU A 68 -3.39 -5.10 -9.87
N THR A 69 -4.30 -6.03 -10.16
CA THR A 69 -5.57 -5.71 -10.85
C THR A 69 -6.47 -4.83 -9.98
N ALA A 70 -6.56 -5.10 -8.67
CA ALA A 70 -7.29 -4.26 -7.73
C ALA A 70 -6.70 -2.85 -7.64
N TYR A 71 -5.37 -2.74 -7.54
CA TYR A 71 -4.67 -1.45 -7.58
C TYR A 71 -4.97 -0.67 -8.86
N GLY A 72 -4.88 -1.31 -10.04
CA GLY A 72 -5.19 -0.68 -11.32
C GLY A 72 -6.64 -0.19 -11.40
N ALA A 73 -7.59 -1.01 -10.94
CA ALA A 73 -9.01 -0.63 -10.89
C ALA A 73 -9.26 0.56 -9.94
N VAL A 74 -8.71 0.52 -8.72
CA VAL A 74 -8.84 1.62 -7.76
C VAL A 74 -8.17 2.88 -8.27
N SER A 75 -6.99 2.78 -8.91
CA SER A 75 -6.29 3.92 -9.50
C SER A 75 -7.12 4.60 -10.58
N LEU A 76 -7.71 3.82 -11.49
CA LEU A 76 -8.56 4.36 -12.56
C LEU A 76 -9.83 5.00 -11.99
N LEU A 77 -10.50 4.32 -11.07
CA LEU A 77 -11.73 4.82 -10.45
C LEU A 77 -11.46 6.07 -9.60
N SER A 78 -10.35 6.13 -8.87
CA SER A 78 -10.00 7.29 -8.07
C SER A 78 -9.70 8.51 -8.92
N LEU A 79 -8.98 8.36 -10.03
CA LEU A 79 -8.73 9.45 -10.97
C LEU A 79 -10.02 9.99 -11.62
N LEU A 80 -11.02 9.13 -11.79
CA LEU A 80 -12.30 9.51 -12.40
C LEU A 80 -13.25 10.16 -11.39
N PHE A 81 -13.43 9.54 -10.22
CA PHE A 81 -14.50 9.89 -9.28
C PHE A 81 -14.05 10.81 -8.13
N VAL A 82 -12.79 10.74 -7.70
CA VAL A 82 -12.31 11.57 -6.58
C VAL A 82 -12.13 13.01 -7.08
N PRO A 83 -12.84 13.99 -6.47
CA PRO A 83 -12.77 15.38 -6.90
C PRO A 83 -11.40 15.98 -6.66
N ASP A 84 -10.76 15.64 -5.55
CA ASP A 84 -9.41 16.07 -5.23
C ASP A 84 -8.38 15.19 -5.95
N LYS A 85 -7.75 15.76 -6.98
CA LYS A 85 -6.76 15.04 -7.80
C LYS A 85 -5.46 14.77 -7.04
N GLU A 86 -5.13 15.55 -6.03
CA GLU A 86 -3.93 15.31 -5.21
C GLU A 86 -4.07 14.02 -4.41
N VAL A 87 -5.25 13.77 -3.81
CA VAL A 87 -5.56 12.52 -3.11
C VAL A 87 -5.43 11.32 -4.05
N ALA A 88 -6.04 11.43 -5.24
CA ALA A 88 -5.99 10.35 -6.24
C ALA A 88 -4.56 10.10 -6.74
N LEU A 89 -3.81 11.15 -7.07
CA LEU A 89 -2.43 11.05 -7.55
C LEU A 89 -1.48 10.53 -6.46
N THR A 90 -1.67 10.93 -5.19
CA THR A 90 -0.90 10.41 -4.06
C THR A 90 -1.11 8.89 -3.90
N PHE A 91 -2.33 8.41 -4.08
CA PHE A 91 -2.59 6.98 -4.09
C PHE A 91 -1.90 6.30 -5.28
N VAL A 92 -2.09 6.81 -6.50
CA VAL A 92 -1.56 6.19 -7.73
C VAL A 92 -0.04 6.15 -7.72
N PHE A 93 0.62 7.26 -7.43
CA PHE A 93 2.08 7.36 -7.57
C PHE A 93 2.86 6.97 -6.32
N LEU A 94 2.28 7.09 -5.13
CA LEU A 94 3.03 6.92 -3.88
C LEU A 94 2.61 5.68 -3.09
N LEU A 95 1.36 5.58 -2.69
CA LEU A 95 0.91 4.65 -1.67
C LEU A 95 0.31 3.37 -2.22
N GLY A 96 -0.42 3.42 -3.35
CA GLY A 96 -1.21 2.29 -3.83
C GLY A 96 -0.40 1.09 -4.29
N TYR A 97 0.72 1.29 -4.98
CA TYR A 97 1.58 0.19 -5.44
C TYR A 97 2.62 -0.24 -4.40
N TYR A 98 2.87 0.58 -3.37
CA TYR A 98 3.91 0.33 -2.39
C TYR A 98 3.77 -1.03 -1.66
N PRO A 99 2.58 -1.48 -1.23
CA PRO A 99 2.40 -2.80 -0.63
C PRO A 99 2.85 -3.96 -1.53
N LEU A 100 2.72 -3.78 -2.86
CA LEU A 100 3.14 -4.77 -3.85
C LEU A 100 4.66 -4.74 -4.06
N ALA A 101 5.28 -3.57 -3.95
CA ALA A 101 6.72 -3.37 -4.11
C ALA A 101 7.50 -3.76 -2.82
N LYS A 102 6.90 -3.58 -1.64
CA LYS A 102 7.53 -3.82 -0.33
C LYS A 102 8.27 -5.16 -0.21
N PRO A 103 7.71 -6.31 -0.61
CA PRO A 103 8.42 -7.59 -0.51
C PRO A 103 9.71 -7.66 -1.35
N CYS A 104 9.83 -6.83 -2.40
CA CYS A 104 11.06 -6.75 -3.19
C CYS A 104 12.16 -6.03 -2.42
N PHE A 105 11.82 -4.97 -1.69
CA PHE A 105 12.78 -4.23 -0.86
C PHE A 105 13.22 -5.01 0.37
N GLU A 106 12.36 -5.83 0.95
CA GLU A 106 12.70 -6.65 2.12
C GLU A 106 13.72 -7.74 1.82
N LYS A 107 13.94 -8.09 0.54
CA LYS A 107 15.00 -9.01 0.12
C LYS A 107 16.39 -8.41 0.20
N ILE A 108 16.50 -7.08 0.26
CA ILE A 108 17.78 -6.37 0.36
C ILE A 108 18.30 -6.50 1.78
N ARG A 109 19.43 -7.21 1.94
CA ARG A 109 20.04 -7.52 3.26
C ARG A 109 20.52 -6.28 4.03
N PRO A 110 21.30 -5.32 3.43
CA PRO A 110 21.76 -4.15 4.18
C PRO A 110 20.59 -3.18 4.45
N ALA A 111 20.35 -2.91 5.74
CA ALA A 111 19.24 -2.05 6.18
C ALA A 111 19.35 -0.62 5.61
N LEU A 112 20.59 -0.09 5.52
CA LEU A 112 20.83 1.24 4.95
C LEU A 112 20.46 1.30 3.46
N LEU A 113 20.90 0.32 2.67
CA LEU A 113 20.58 0.28 1.24
C LEU A 113 19.08 0.14 1.01
N ARG A 114 18.41 -0.67 1.83
CA ARG A 114 16.95 -0.79 1.79
C ARG A 114 16.24 0.53 2.07
N ALA A 115 16.69 1.29 3.09
CA ALA A 115 16.12 2.60 3.39
C ALA A 115 16.36 3.61 2.25
N VAL A 116 17.57 3.64 1.69
CA VAL A 116 17.91 4.51 0.56
C VAL A 116 17.06 4.17 -0.66
N CYS A 117 16.91 2.89 -1.02
CA CYS A 117 16.08 2.49 -2.15
C CYS A 117 14.60 2.88 -1.96
N LYS A 118 14.07 2.77 -0.74
CA LYS A 118 12.70 3.19 -0.42
C LYS A 118 12.52 4.70 -0.57
N LEU A 119 13.49 5.49 -0.08
CA LEU A 119 13.47 6.96 -0.22
C LEU A 119 13.63 7.39 -1.68
N LEU A 120 14.50 6.74 -2.45
CA LEU A 120 14.65 7.00 -3.89
C LEU A 120 13.35 6.70 -4.64
N LEU A 121 12.68 5.61 -4.30
CA LEU A 121 11.37 5.29 -4.87
C LEU A 121 10.33 6.37 -4.54
N CYS A 122 10.27 6.79 -3.27
CA CYS A 122 9.35 7.82 -2.82
C CYS A 122 9.59 9.15 -3.55
N ASN A 123 10.84 9.63 -3.56
CA ASN A 123 11.19 10.89 -4.22
C ASN A 123 11.00 10.81 -5.75
N GLY A 124 11.32 9.67 -6.37
CA GLY A 124 11.05 9.43 -7.79
C GLY A 124 9.56 9.46 -8.12
N ALA A 125 8.72 8.87 -7.26
CA ALA A 125 7.27 8.90 -7.41
C ALA A 125 6.70 10.32 -7.26
N VAL A 126 7.21 11.10 -6.30
CA VAL A 126 6.84 12.51 -6.13
C VAL A 126 7.22 13.32 -7.37
N LEU A 127 8.44 13.16 -7.88
CA LEU A 127 8.88 13.83 -9.11
C LEU A 127 8.03 13.44 -10.31
N ALA A 128 7.68 12.17 -10.46
CA ALA A 128 6.80 11.69 -11.53
C ALA A 128 5.39 12.27 -11.42
N MET A 129 4.85 12.35 -10.20
CA MET A 129 3.54 12.95 -9.93
C MET A 129 3.51 14.43 -10.31
N TYR A 130 4.47 15.22 -9.81
CA TYR A 130 4.55 16.64 -10.15
C TYR A 130 4.88 16.87 -11.63
N GLY A 131 5.74 16.03 -12.23
CA GLY A 131 6.02 16.06 -13.66
C GLY A 131 4.77 15.84 -14.50
N LEU A 132 3.89 14.92 -14.10
CA LEU A 132 2.62 14.70 -14.77
C LEU A 132 1.66 15.88 -14.60
N VAL A 133 1.59 16.46 -13.40
CA VAL A 133 0.74 17.64 -13.13
C VAL A 133 1.21 18.81 -13.99
N LEU A 134 2.51 19.07 -14.08
CA LEU A 134 3.08 20.13 -14.93
C LEU A 134 2.81 19.91 -16.44
N LEU A 135 2.71 18.65 -16.86
CA LEU A 135 2.40 18.33 -18.27
C LEU A 135 0.92 18.53 -18.59
N LEU A 136 0.02 18.31 -17.63
CA LEU A 136 -1.44 18.35 -17.82
C LEU A 136 -2.04 19.73 -17.55
N VAL A 137 -1.41 20.54 -16.69
CA VAL A 137 -1.90 21.87 -16.32
C VAL A 137 -1.12 22.92 -17.09
N PRO A 138 -1.78 23.93 -17.72
CA PRO A 138 -1.09 25.00 -18.44
C PRO A 138 -0.08 25.70 -17.53
N ALA A 139 1.13 25.85 -18.03
CA ALA A 139 2.33 26.23 -17.30
C ALA A 139 2.30 27.57 -16.51
N GLY A 140 1.24 28.37 -16.67
CA GLY A 140 1.17 29.70 -16.05
C GLY A 140 0.97 29.73 -14.54
N SER A 141 0.11 28.86 -14.00
CA SER A 141 -0.27 28.94 -12.59
C SER A 141 0.67 28.19 -11.65
N ILE A 142 1.09 26.99 -12.04
CA ILE A 142 1.95 26.14 -11.18
C ILE A 142 3.42 26.55 -11.27
N ALA A 143 3.88 27.02 -12.44
CA ALA A 143 5.25 27.48 -12.60
C ALA A 143 5.54 28.76 -11.80
N GLU A 144 4.56 29.65 -11.64
CA GLU A 144 4.68 30.81 -10.76
C GLU A 144 4.69 30.41 -9.29
N GLU A 145 3.86 29.48 -8.88
CA GLU A 145 3.80 28.98 -7.51
C GLU A 145 5.10 28.27 -7.11
N LEU A 146 5.69 27.48 -8.02
CA LEU A 146 7.01 26.87 -7.78
C LEU A 146 8.14 27.90 -7.73
N ARG A 147 8.05 28.98 -8.51
CA ARG A 147 9.05 30.05 -8.51
C ARG A 147 8.97 30.95 -7.29
N THR A 148 7.76 31.16 -6.76
CA THR A 148 7.53 32.02 -5.58
C THR A 148 7.76 31.28 -4.27
N THR A 149 7.65 29.95 -4.27
CA THR A 149 7.91 29.13 -3.08
C THR A 149 9.43 29.12 -2.80
N ALA A 150 9.82 29.69 -1.68
CA ALA A 150 11.21 29.71 -1.25
C ALA A 150 11.79 28.29 -1.22
N LEU A 151 12.98 28.11 -1.75
CA LEU A 151 13.68 26.81 -1.84
C LEU A 151 13.75 26.10 -0.48
N ALA A 152 13.85 26.87 0.61
CA ALA A 152 13.81 26.36 1.98
C ALA A 152 12.47 25.67 2.31
N VAL A 153 11.34 26.24 1.89
CA VAL A 153 10.01 25.66 2.14
C VAL A 153 9.85 24.34 1.37
N SER A 154 10.29 24.32 0.11
CA SER A 154 10.24 23.09 -0.72
C SER A 154 11.09 21.96 -0.11
N LEU A 155 12.28 22.28 0.41
CA LEU A 155 13.15 21.30 1.07
C LEU A 155 12.54 20.77 2.37
N VAL A 156 11.95 21.65 3.18
CA VAL A 156 11.26 21.23 4.42
C VAL A 156 10.06 20.34 4.10
N THR A 157 9.25 20.69 3.12
CA THR A 157 8.10 19.88 2.68
C THR A 157 8.54 18.51 2.18
N LEU A 158 9.61 18.46 1.39
CA LEU A 158 10.17 17.20 0.90
C LEU A 158 10.70 16.33 2.06
N ALA A 159 11.37 16.93 3.04
CA ALA A 159 11.86 16.23 4.22
C ALA A 159 10.69 15.68 5.06
N MET A 160 9.65 16.47 5.28
CA MET A 160 8.42 16.03 5.98
C MET A 160 7.74 14.88 5.22
N GLY A 161 7.63 14.97 3.90
CA GLY A 161 7.09 13.90 3.06
C GLY A 161 7.86 12.58 3.20
N ASN A 162 9.19 12.65 3.22
CA ASN A 162 10.04 11.49 3.44
C ASN A 162 9.85 10.87 4.84
N VAL A 163 9.73 11.70 5.89
CA VAL A 163 9.42 11.22 7.25
C VAL A 163 8.04 10.56 7.28
N ALA A 164 7.03 11.19 6.71
CA ALA A 164 5.67 10.63 6.63
C ALA A 164 5.66 9.29 5.88
N PHE A 165 6.43 9.16 4.81
CA PHE A 165 6.56 7.89 4.08
C PHE A 165 7.23 6.79 4.92
N LEU A 166 8.26 7.11 5.69
CA LEU A 166 8.88 6.14 6.60
C LEU A 166 7.93 5.70 7.73
N LEU A 167 7.14 6.62 8.26
CA LEU A 167 6.08 6.30 9.23
C LEU A 167 5.01 5.39 8.61
N TYR A 168 4.60 5.69 7.38
CA TYR A 168 3.67 4.84 6.63
C TYR A 168 4.25 3.43 6.39
N ASP A 169 5.52 3.30 5.99
CA ASP A 169 6.16 1.99 5.82
C ASP A 169 6.17 1.16 7.11
N ARG A 170 6.42 1.83 8.24
CA ARG A 170 6.36 1.22 9.56
C ARG A 170 4.94 0.79 9.94
N ALA A 171 3.97 1.67 9.71
CA ALA A 171 2.55 1.39 9.94
C ALA A 171 2.06 0.21 9.10
N LEU A 172 2.40 0.19 7.81
CA LEU A 172 2.09 -0.91 6.90
C LEU A 172 2.69 -2.24 7.37
N HIS A 173 3.93 -2.21 7.86
CA HIS A 173 4.57 -3.41 8.42
C HIS A 173 3.83 -3.94 9.65
N ASN A 174 3.52 -3.06 10.59
CA ASN A 174 2.82 -3.41 11.82
C ASN A 174 1.39 -3.92 11.54
N MET A 175 0.69 -3.28 10.61
CA MET A 175 -0.66 -3.71 10.20
C MET A 175 -0.66 -5.09 9.54
N LEU A 176 0.30 -5.36 8.66
CA LEU A 176 0.44 -6.69 8.06
C LEU A 176 0.81 -7.75 9.09
N MET A 177 1.68 -7.43 10.06
CA MET A 177 2.02 -8.33 11.16
C MET A 177 0.78 -8.63 12.03
N LEU A 178 0.01 -7.59 12.40
CA LEU A 178 -1.22 -7.74 13.17
C LEU A 178 -2.26 -8.56 12.40
N TYR A 179 -2.39 -8.32 11.09
CA TYR A 179 -3.28 -9.08 10.23
C TYR A 179 -2.93 -10.58 10.23
N HIS A 180 -1.64 -10.92 10.11
CA HIS A 180 -1.19 -12.31 10.19
C HIS A 180 -1.44 -12.96 11.56
N LEU A 181 -1.30 -12.20 12.66
CA LEU A 181 -1.52 -12.70 14.01
C LEU A 181 -3.00 -12.95 14.32
N VAL A 182 -3.88 -12.06 13.86
CA VAL A 182 -5.32 -12.09 14.19
C VAL A 182 -6.10 -12.99 13.23
N TRP A 183 -5.82 -12.93 11.93
CA TRP A 183 -6.63 -13.58 10.89
C TRP A 183 -6.03 -14.87 10.35
N GLN A 184 -4.78 -15.17 10.66
CA GLN A 184 -4.15 -16.44 10.36
C GLN A 184 -3.72 -17.12 11.67
N PRO A 185 -4.65 -17.69 12.46
CA PRO A 185 -4.29 -18.45 13.65
C PRO A 185 -3.38 -19.60 13.21
N LYS A 186 -2.21 -19.68 13.83
CA LYS A 186 -1.29 -20.81 13.63
C LYS A 186 -2.07 -22.08 13.94
N PRO A 187 -1.99 -23.14 13.12
CA PRO A 187 -2.55 -24.42 13.48
C PRO A 187 -1.87 -24.82 14.80
N VAL A 188 -2.65 -24.94 15.85
CA VAL A 188 -2.20 -25.48 17.12
C VAL A 188 -1.75 -26.90 16.83
N SER A 189 -0.45 -27.12 16.86
CA SER A 189 0.12 -28.48 16.77
C SER A 189 -0.30 -29.17 18.04
N TYR A 190 -1.39 -29.93 17.98
CA TYR A 190 -1.69 -30.89 19.03
C TYR A 190 -0.58 -31.94 18.96
N THR A 191 0.42 -31.79 19.80
CA THR A 191 1.30 -32.89 20.15
C THR A 191 0.42 -33.95 20.80
N HIS A 192 0.13 -35.00 20.04
CA HIS A 192 -0.45 -36.21 20.61
C HIS A 192 0.46 -36.67 21.75
N LEU A 193 0.00 -36.44 22.98
CA LEU A 193 0.43 -37.18 24.13
C LEU A 193 -0.03 -38.64 23.88
N THR A 194 0.80 -39.40 23.21
CA THR A 194 0.69 -40.86 23.25
C THR A 194 0.96 -41.28 24.71
N LEU A 195 -0.14 -41.51 25.42
CA LEU A 195 -0.09 -42.23 26.69
C LEU A 195 0.60 -43.58 26.43
N PRO A 196 1.64 -43.96 27.18
CA PRO A 196 2.18 -45.31 27.09
C PRO A 196 1.12 -46.28 27.61
N THR A 197 0.58 -47.08 26.73
CA THR A 197 -0.24 -48.25 27.12
C THR A 197 0.70 -49.23 27.80
N LYS A 198 0.61 -49.33 29.13
CA LYS A 198 1.28 -50.32 29.92
C LYS A 198 0.51 -51.63 29.72
N ALA A 199 1.15 -52.60 29.04
CA ALA A 199 0.73 -53.99 29.05
C ALA A 199 1.33 -54.68 30.29
#